data_2452bfd2e6820f2b7bcdbe3bcd1d4c9c
#
_entry.id   2452bfd2e6820f2b7bcdbe3bcd1d4c9c
#
_cell.length_a   1.000
_cell.length_b   1.000
_cell.length_c   1.000
_cell.angle_alpha   90.00
_cell.angle_beta   90.00
_cell.angle_gamma   90.00
#
_symmetry.space_group_name_H-M   'P 1'
#
loop_
_entity.id
_entity.type
_entity.pdbx_description
1 polymer ?
#
loop_
_entity_poly.entity_id
_entity_poly.type
_entity_poly.pdbx_seq_one_letter_code
_entity_poly.pdbx_strand_id
1 'polypeptide(L)'
;MTSLPDTSKGQRFADFVSLNRYYGWYVLGGAGLADAEAAFHHEMDGWAKVLHGRPLIFTEYGTDNLSGAHKLPSVMWSAEYQNEYLEMTHAVFDHYDFVQGELVWNFADFQTTEGILRVDGNKKGIFTRQRQPKDAAYLFRERWTTLPVNFKKRKK
;
A
#
# COMPACT_ATOMS: atom_id res chain seq x y z
N MET A 1 15.24 6.34 -0.50
CA MET A 1 15.79 5.66 0.70
C MET A 1 14.67 5.58 1.72
N THR A 2 14.20 4.41 2.04
CA THR A 2 13.06 4.22 2.95
C THR A 2 13.53 4.40 4.40
N SER A 3 12.92 5.33 5.12
CA SER A 3 13.18 5.52 6.54
C SER A 3 12.72 4.30 7.32
N LEU A 4 13.63 3.67 8.06
CA LEU A 4 13.30 2.59 9.00
C LEU A 4 13.14 3.18 10.41
N PRO A 5 12.39 2.52 11.32
CA PRO A 5 12.15 3.02 12.67
C PRO A 5 13.43 3.43 13.42
N ASP A 6 14.46 2.61 13.33
CA ASP A 6 15.71 2.81 14.08
C ASP A 6 16.64 3.89 13.50
N THR A 7 16.44 4.29 12.23
CA THR A 7 17.36 5.23 11.53
C THR A 7 16.79 6.62 11.33
N SER A 8 15.51 6.81 11.60
CA SER A 8 14.77 8.05 11.28
C SER A 8 14.86 9.12 12.36
N LYS A 9 16.05 9.64 12.61
CA LYS A 9 16.27 10.69 13.64
C LYS A 9 15.48 11.97 13.39
N GLY A 10 15.29 12.38 12.11
CA GLY A 10 14.57 13.61 11.74
C GLY A 10 13.06 13.56 12.03
N GLN A 11 12.46 12.39 12.06
CA GLN A 11 11.02 12.22 12.29
C GLN A 11 10.60 12.52 13.74
N ARG A 12 11.55 12.67 14.67
CA ARG A 12 11.27 13.05 16.06
C ARG A 12 10.62 14.43 16.19
N PHE A 13 10.84 15.30 15.22
CA PHE A 13 10.36 16.68 15.23
C PHE A 13 9.07 16.89 14.44
N ALA A 14 8.55 15.83 13.80
CA ALA A 14 7.33 15.90 13.00
C ALA A 14 6.10 15.53 13.85
N ASP A 15 4.97 16.18 13.60
CA ASP A 15 3.69 15.89 14.27
C ASP A 15 3.10 14.55 13.84
N PHE A 16 3.46 14.07 12.66
CA PHE A 16 3.09 12.77 12.12
C PHE A 16 4.24 12.18 11.29
N VAL A 17 4.16 10.87 11.03
CA VAL A 17 5.11 10.17 10.16
C VAL A 17 4.42 9.78 8.87
N SER A 18 5.10 9.97 7.73
CA SER A 18 4.62 9.52 6.42
C SER A 18 5.57 8.47 5.84
N LEU A 19 5.00 7.41 5.27
CA LEU A 19 5.77 6.29 4.72
C LEU A 19 5.25 5.90 3.33
N ASN A 20 6.20 5.53 2.45
CA ASN A 20 5.93 4.83 1.20
C ASN A 20 6.35 3.37 1.39
N ARG A 21 5.42 2.41 1.25
CA ARG A 21 5.71 0.99 1.47
C ARG A 21 5.11 0.11 0.40
N TYR A 22 5.91 -0.87 -0.01
CA TYR A 22 5.60 -1.76 -1.13
C TYR A 22 5.97 -3.22 -0.80
N TYR A 23 5.60 -3.69 0.40
CA TYR A 23 5.73 -5.10 0.79
C TYR A 23 4.82 -5.96 -0.09
N GLY A 24 5.38 -7.00 -0.70
CA GLY A 24 4.69 -7.79 -1.72
C GLY A 24 4.84 -7.25 -3.15
N TRP A 25 5.59 -6.15 -3.35
CA TRP A 25 5.93 -5.66 -4.68
C TRP A 25 7.44 -5.45 -4.85
N TYR A 26 8.00 -4.35 -4.35
CA TYR A 26 9.45 -4.13 -4.40
C TYR A 26 10.21 -4.88 -3.31
N VAL A 27 9.54 -5.21 -2.22
CA VAL A 27 10.07 -6.01 -1.12
C VAL A 27 9.29 -7.30 -1.06
N LEU A 28 9.94 -8.45 -1.19
CA LEU A 28 9.34 -9.80 -1.17
C LEU A 28 8.23 -10.00 -2.21
N GLY A 29 8.32 -9.32 -3.36
CA GLY A 29 7.40 -9.54 -4.47
C GLY A 29 7.61 -10.91 -5.12
N GLY A 30 6.50 -11.60 -5.46
CA GLY A 30 6.53 -12.90 -6.14
C GLY A 30 6.90 -14.11 -5.27
N ALA A 31 7.26 -13.92 -4.00
CA ALA A 31 7.61 -15.00 -3.07
C ALA A 31 6.43 -15.50 -2.22
N GLY A 32 5.24 -14.96 -2.47
CA GLY A 32 4.05 -15.16 -1.64
C GLY A 32 3.77 -13.97 -0.73
N LEU A 33 2.51 -13.58 -0.65
CA LEU A 33 2.11 -12.41 0.14
C LEU A 33 2.20 -12.64 1.65
N ALA A 34 2.15 -13.89 2.11
CA ALA A 34 2.26 -14.20 3.54
C ALA A 34 3.62 -13.78 4.14
N ASP A 35 4.72 -13.97 3.42
CA ASP A 35 6.05 -13.53 3.87
C ASP A 35 6.15 -11.99 3.85
N ALA A 36 5.54 -11.36 2.86
CA ALA A 36 5.48 -9.90 2.76
C ALA A 36 4.65 -9.30 3.90
N GLU A 37 3.52 -9.90 4.26
CA GLU A 37 2.67 -9.51 5.38
C GLU A 37 3.43 -9.61 6.71
N ALA A 38 4.09 -10.75 6.96
CA ALA A 38 4.88 -10.95 8.19
C ALA A 38 6.01 -9.91 8.32
N ALA A 39 6.73 -9.63 7.23
CA ALA A 39 7.78 -8.61 7.20
C ALA A 39 7.23 -7.20 7.41
N PHE A 40 6.04 -6.92 6.88
CA PHE A 40 5.37 -5.64 7.08
C PHE A 40 4.94 -5.44 8.53
N HIS A 41 4.34 -6.45 9.14
CA HIS A 41 4.02 -6.43 10.57
C HIS A 41 5.27 -6.20 11.43
N HIS A 42 6.38 -6.87 11.11
CA HIS A 42 7.64 -6.67 11.84
C HIS A 42 8.13 -5.21 11.79
N GLU A 43 8.04 -4.54 10.63
CA GLU A 43 8.36 -3.11 10.53
C GLU A 43 7.38 -2.26 11.36
N MET A 44 6.07 -2.55 11.28
CA MET A 44 5.05 -1.78 11.98
C MET A 44 5.19 -1.88 13.51
N ASP A 45 5.57 -3.06 14.03
CA ASP A 45 5.92 -3.25 15.43
C ASP A 45 7.12 -2.40 15.85
N GLY A 46 8.09 -2.21 14.96
CA GLY A 46 9.19 -1.27 15.16
C GLY A 46 8.69 0.19 15.24
N TRP A 47 7.79 0.59 14.36
CA TRP A 47 7.19 1.93 14.40
C TRP A 47 6.37 2.17 15.67
N ALA A 48 5.63 1.17 16.14
CA ALA A 48 4.86 1.26 17.38
C ALA A 48 5.72 1.72 18.56
N LYS A 49 6.98 1.28 18.62
CA LYS A 49 7.92 1.62 19.71
C LYS A 49 8.43 3.06 19.66
N VAL A 50 8.53 3.66 18.46
CA VAL A 50 9.19 4.97 18.29
C VAL A 50 8.23 6.13 17.98
N LEU A 51 6.97 5.84 17.66
CA LEU A 51 5.98 6.87 17.35
C LEU A 51 5.55 7.71 18.55
N HIS A 52 5.60 7.14 19.77
CA HIS A 52 5.19 7.84 20.99
C HIS A 52 3.81 8.51 20.88
N GLY A 53 2.85 7.80 20.28
CA GLY A 53 1.47 8.27 20.10
C GLY A 53 1.24 9.18 18.90
N ARG A 54 2.24 9.46 18.07
CA ARG A 54 2.06 10.21 16.82
C ARG A 54 1.38 9.35 15.76
N PRO A 55 0.54 9.95 14.90
CA PRO A 55 -0.08 9.23 13.79
C PRO A 55 0.94 8.92 12.68
N LEU A 56 0.67 7.84 11.96
CA LEU A 56 1.37 7.44 10.75
C LEU A 56 0.41 7.47 9.58
N ILE A 57 0.86 7.98 8.43
CA ILE A 57 0.12 8.02 7.18
C ILE A 57 0.95 7.30 6.11
N PHE A 58 0.33 6.37 5.40
CA PHE A 58 0.93 5.81 4.19
C PHE A 58 0.65 6.75 3.02
N THR A 59 1.72 7.33 2.48
CA THR A 59 1.65 8.27 1.35
C THR A 59 1.79 7.57 0.00
N GLU A 60 2.30 6.34 -0.01
CA GLU A 60 2.28 5.48 -1.18
C GLU A 60 2.27 4.00 -0.79
N TYR A 61 1.42 3.22 -1.46
CA TYR A 61 1.41 1.76 -1.53
C TYR A 61 0.67 1.33 -2.80
N GLY A 62 1.00 0.18 -3.35
CA GLY A 62 0.36 -0.31 -4.57
C GLY A 62 1.24 -1.27 -5.38
N THR A 63 0.65 -2.00 -6.28
CA THR A 63 1.32 -2.91 -7.20
C THR A 63 0.82 -2.72 -8.62
N ASP A 64 1.71 -2.96 -9.60
CA ASP A 64 1.32 -2.85 -11.00
C ASP A 64 0.38 -4.01 -11.41
N ASN A 65 -0.59 -3.70 -12.26
CA ASN A 65 -1.53 -4.61 -12.88
C ASN A 65 -1.73 -4.23 -14.35
N LEU A 66 -1.41 -5.12 -15.25
CA LEU A 66 -1.73 -4.97 -16.66
C LEU A 66 -3.23 -5.24 -16.85
N SER A 67 -3.98 -4.22 -17.24
CA SER A 67 -5.44 -4.32 -17.44
C SER A 67 -5.77 -5.47 -18.39
N GLY A 68 -6.65 -6.38 -17.95
CA GLY A 68 -7.02 -7.59 -18.68
C GLY A 68 -6.08 -8.79 -18.48
N ALA A 69 -4.99 -8.65 -17.71
CA ALA A 69 -4.16 -9.78 -17.32
C ALA A 69 -4.76 -10.48 -16.11
N HIS A 70 -5.32 -11.67 -16.32
CA HIS A 70 -5.90 -12.53 -15.30
C HIS A 70 -5.13 -13.84 -15.15
N LYS A 71 -4.87 -14.27 -13.92
CA LYS A 71 -4.15 -15.51 -13.63
C LYS A 71 -4.54 -16.09 -12.28
N LEU A 72 -4.86 -17.39 -12.25
CA LEU A 72 -5.05 -18.19 -11.03
C LEU A 72 -4.17 -19.44 -11.07
N PRO A 73 -3.41 -19.73 -10.02
CA PRO A 73 -3.14 -18.86 -8.87
C PRO A 73 -2.58 -17.50 -9.32
N SER A 74 -2.76 -16.47 -8.49
CA SER A 74 -2.35 -15.10 -8.78
C SER A 74 -0.84 -15.00 -9.04
N VAL A 75 -0.45 -14.13 -9.96
CA VAL A 75 0.96 -13.81 -10.22
C VAL A 75 1.14 -12.31 -10.31
N MET A 76 2.33 -11.81 -10.02
CA MET A 76 2.64 -10.39 -10.20
C MET A 76 2.18 -9.90 -11.57
N TRP A 77 1.65 -8.68 -11.65
CA TRP A 77 1.05 -8.03 -12.82
C TRP A 77 -0.38 -8.47 -13.17
N SER A 78 -0.93 -9.51 -12.54
CA SER A 78 -2.35 -9.87 -12.74
C SER A 78 -3.30 -9.00 -11.88
N ALA A 79 -4.57 -8.98 -12.26
CA ALA A 79 -5.62 -8.28 -11.52
C ALA A 79 -5.82 -8.89 -10.13
N GLU A 80 -5.80 -10.21 -10.05
CA GLU A 80 -5.93 -10.96 -8.80
C GLU A 80 -4.81 -10.62 -7.82
N TYR A 81 -3.55 -10.56 -8.31
CA TYR A 81 -2.42 -10.20 -7.46
C TYR A 81 -2.53 -8.78 -6.91
N GLN A 82 -3.00 -7.83 -7.72
CA GLN A 82 -3.22 -6.47 -7.26
C GLN A 82 -4.26 -6.44 -6.12
N ASN A 83 -5.36 -7.16 -6.25
CA ASN A 83 -6.40 -7.21 -5.23
C ASN A 83 -5.90 -7.89 -3.95
N GLU A 84 -5.28 -9.07 -4.04
CA GLU A 84 -4.71 -9.78 -2.88
C GLU A 84 -3.65 -8.93 -2.15
N TYR A 85 -2.79 -8.22 -2.89
CA TYR A 85 -1.82 -7.29 -2.33
C TYR A 85 -2.51 -6.15 -1.56
N LEU A 86 -3.55 -5.55 -2.14
CA LEU A 86 -4.29 -4.46 -1.50
C LEU A 86 -5.03 -4.94 -0.26
N GLU A 87 -5.67 -6.10 -0.31
CA GLU A 87 -6.35 -6.70 0.84
C GLU A 87 -5.38 -6.97 1.99
N MET A 88 -4.23 -7.59 1.71
CA MET A 88 -3.17 -7.82 2.69
C MET A 88 -2.68 -6.49 3.29
N THR A 89 -2.39 -5.50 2.46
CA THR A 89 -1.90 -4.20 2.91
C THR A 89 -2.94 -3.48 3.79
N HIS A 90 -4.21 -3.51 3.40
CA HIS A 90 -5.30 -2.93 4.19
C HIS A 90 -5.49 -3.64 5.52
N ALA A 91 -5.36 -4.97 5.56
CA ALA A 91 -5.41 -5.73 6.81
C ALA A 91 -4.30 -5.31 7.78
N VAL A 92 -3.07 -5.12 7.26
CA VAL A 92 -1.96 -4.59 8.08
C VAL A 92 -2.27 -3.16 8.57
N PHE A 93 -2.80 -2.27 7.72
CA PHE A 93 -3.15 -0.92 8.16
C PHE A 93 -4.21 -0.91 9.26
N ASP A 94 -5.23 -1.76 9.13
CA ASP A 94 -6.34 -1.85 10.07
C ASP A 94 -5.93 -2.46 11.41
N HIS A 95 -4.86 -3.24 11.44
CA HIS A 95 -4.31 -3.83 12.65
C HIS A 95 -3.71 -2.78 13.61
N TYR A 96 -3.20 -1.65 13.10
CA TYR A 96 -2.47 -0.67 13.91
C TYR A 96 -3.24 0.65 14.08
N ASP A 97 -3.68 0.96 15.30
CA ASP A 97 -4.44 2.17 15.63
C ASP A 97 -3.71 3.47 15.31
N PHE A 98 -2.38 3.46 15.23
CA PHE A 98 -1.59 4.64 14.90
C PHE A 98 -1.53 4.94 13.40
N VAL A 99 -1.95 4.00 12.53
CA VAL A 99 -2.13 4.27 11.10
C VAL A 99 -3.43 5.04 10.92
N GLN A 100 -3.33 6.31 10.53
CA GLN A 100 -4.46 7.24 10.48
C GLN A 100 -4.81 7.72 9.07
N GLY A 101 -4.07 7.28 8.06
CA GLY A 101 -4.34 7.62 6.67
C GLY A 101 -3.61 6.74 5.68
N GLU A 102 -4.23 6.61 4.52
CA GLU A 102 -3.72 5.82 3.41
C GLU A 102 -3.93 6.54 2.08
N LEU A 103 -2.89 6.68 1.28
CA LEU A 103 -2.93 7.23 -0.08
C LEU A 103 -2.36 6.19 -1.03
N VAL A 104 -3.22 5.61 -1.86
CA VAL A 104 -2.79 4.62 -2.83
C VAL A 104 -1.92 5.25 -3.92
N TRP A 105 -0.83 4.61 -4.29
CA TRP A 105 -0.08 4.90 -5.49
C TRP A 105 -0.46 3.88 -6.57
N ASN A 106 -1.38 4.23 -7.51
CA ASN A 106 -1.91 5.57 -7.68
C ASN A 106 -3.34 5.55 -8.21
N PHE A 107 -3.93 6.72 -8.46
CA PHE A 107 -5.29 6.84 -8.95
C PHE A 107 -5.46 6.19 -10.33
N ALA A 108 -4.59 6.51 -11.30
CA ALA A 108 -4.69 5.97 -12.67
C ALA A 108 -3.31 5.73 -13.27
N ASP A 109 -3.23 4.75 -14.15
CA ASP A 109 -2.04 4.47 -14.95
C ASP A 109 -1.54 5.72 -15.68
N PHE A 110 -0.24 5.87 -15.78
CA PHE A 110 0.37 7.00 -16.48
C PHE A 110 1.67 6.60 -17.20
N GLN A 111 2.01 7.38 -18.21
CA GLN A 111 3.23 7.17 -19.00
C GLN A 111 4.48 7.48 -18.16
N THR A 112 5.48 6.64 -18.31
CA THR A 112 6.83 6.83 -17.79
C THR A 112 7.86 6.48 -18.85
N THR A 113 9.13 6.71 -18.55
CA THR A 113 10.22 6.10 -19.34
C THR A 113 10.12 4.58 -19.24
N GLU A 114 10.36 3.89 -20.35
CA GLU A 114 10.39 2.44 -20.43
C GLU A 114 11.52 1.83 -19.60
N GLY A 115 11.31 0.62 -19.11
CA GLY A 115 12.28 -0.13 -18.33
C GLY A 115 11.70 -1.46 -17.84
N ILE A 116 12.55 -2.31 -17.29
CA ILE A 116 12.14 -3.64 -16.81
C ILE A 116 11.06 -3.60 -15.72
N LEU A 117 10.97 -2.49 -14.99
CA LEU A 117 9.95 -2.25 -13.95
C LEU A 117 8.80 -1.36 -14.44
N ARG A 118 8.74 -1.05 -15.75
CA ARG A 118 7.75 -0.12 -16.32
C ARG A 118 7.32 -0.60 -17.70
N VAL A 119 6.50 -1.64 -17.70
CA VAL A 119 5.91 -2.18 -18.93
C VAL A 119 4.79 -1.26 -19.37
N ASP A 120 5.01 -0.50 -20.46
CA ASP A 120 4.06 0.49 -21.00
C ASP A 120 3.61 1.53 -19.94
N GLY A 121 4.55 2.08 -19.17
CA GLY A 121 4.32 3.08 -18.13
C GLY A 121 4.15 2.52 -16.72
N ASN A 122 3.63 3.34 -15.81
CA ASN A 122 3.27 2.93 -14.45
C ASN A 122 1.85 2.36 -14.46
N LYS A 123 1.70 1.12 -14.04
CA LYS A 123 0.44 0.37 -14.04
C LYS A 123 -0.15 0.16 -12.64
N LYS A 124 0.28 0.96 -11.65
CA LYS A 124 -0.25 0.89 -10.29
C LYS A 124 -1.60 1.57 -10.10
N GLY A 125 -2.15 2.15 -11.17
CA GLY A 125 -3.47 2.77 -11.12
C GLY A 125 -4.56 1.82 -10.66
N ILE A 126 -5.52 2.34 -9.89
CA ILE A 126 -6.81 1.68 -9.64
C ILE A 126 -7.77 1.88 -10.84
N PHE A 127 -7.41 2.83 -11.72
CA PHE A 127 -8.01 3.04 -13.03
C PHE A 127 -6.95 2.92 -14.13
N THR A 128 -7.37 2.60 -15.33
CA THR A 128 -6.51 2.68 -16.52
C THR A 128 -6.16 4.14 -16.83
N ARG A 129 -5.20 4.36 -17.75
CA ARG A 129 -4.88 5.70 -18.24
C ARG A 129 -6.10 6.43 -18.82
N GLN A 130 -7.03 5.71 -19.42
CA GLN A 130 -8.30 6.21 -19.98
C GLN A 130 -9.41 6.35 -18.94
N ARG A 131 -9.11 6.13 -17.64
CA ARG A 131 -10.05 6.19 -16.51
C ARG A 131 -11.09 5.08 -16.47
N GLN A 132 -10.85 3.97 -17.15
CA GLN A 132 -11.68 2.78 -16.99
C GLN A 132 -11.31 2.12 -15.65
N PRO A 133 -12.28 1.65 -14.85
CA PRO A 133 -11.99 0.99 -13.59
C PRO A 133 -11.27 -0.35 -13.82
N LYS A 134 -10.26 -0.63 -13.01
CA LYS A 134 -9.74 -1.97 -12.81
C LYS A 134 -10.45 -2.63 -11.63
N ASP A 135 -10.23 -3.91 -11.40
CA ASP A 135 -10.85 -4.65 -10.27
C ASP A 135 -10.56 -3.96 -8.93
N ALA A 136 -9.37 -3.42 -8.75
CA ALA A 136 -8.99 -2.64 -7.58
C ALA A 136 -9.90 -1.43 -7.30
N ALA A 137 -10.52 -0.82 -8.32
CA ALA A 137 -11.43 0.31 -8.12
C ALA A 137 -12.68 -0.10 -7.31
N TYR A 138 -13.16 -1.33 -7.52
CA TYR A 138 -14.31 -1.86 -6.78
C TYR A 138 -13.92 -2.21 -5.34
N LEU A 139 -12.74 -2.77 -5.13
CA LEU A 139 -12.18 -3.03 -3.79
C LEU A 139 -12.04 -1.72 -2.99
N PHE A 140 -11.48 -0.67 -3.58
CA PHE A 140 -11.39 0.64 -2.92
C PHE A 140 -12.74 1.29 -2.65
N ARG A 141 -13.69 1.16 -3.59
CA ARG A 141 -15.05 1.65 -3.37
C ARG A 141 -15.67 0.99 -2.15
N GLU A 142 -15.60 -0.34 -2.05
CA GLU A 142 -16.12 -1.07 -0.90
C GLU A 142 -15.43 -0.60 0.38
N ARG A 143 -14.09 -0.60 0.43
CA ARG A 143 -13.34 -0.17 1.60
C ARG A 143 -13.74 1.23 2.06
N TRP A 144 -13.65 2.22 1.19
CA TRP A 144 -13.85 3.61 1.60
C TRP A 144 -15.31 3.98 1.90
N THR A 145 -16.27 3.23 1.39
CA THR A 145 -17.69 3.44 1.72
C THR A 145 -18.13 2.71 2.98
N THR A 146 -17.40 1.71 3.42
CA THR A 146 -17.72 0.92 4.63
C THR A 146 -16.95 1.37 5.87
N LEU A 147 -15.83 2.09 5.71
CA LEU A 147 -15.09 2.63 6.83
C LEU A 147 -15.95 3.62 7.63
N PRO A 148 -15.99 3.50 8.98
CA PRO A 148 -16.73 4.44 9.81
C PRO A 148 -16.21 5.87 9.65
N VAL A 149 -17.09 6.87 9.69
CA VAL A 149 -16.73 8.33 9.60
C VAL A 149 -15.68 8.75 10.64
N ASN A 150 -15.62 8.07 11.79
CA ASN A 150 -14.64 8.32 12.85
C ASN A 150 -13.67 7.14 13.00
N PHE A 151 -13.34 6.50 11.90
CA PHE A 151 -12.40 5.40 11.88
C PHE A 151 -11.11 5.78 12.59
N LYS A 152 -10.68 4.93 13.52
CA LYS A 152 -9.48 5.14 14.36
C LYS A 152 -9.44 6.46 15.15
N LYS A 153 -10.58 6.91 15.64
CA LYS A 153 -10.61 8.02 16.59
C LYS A 153 -9.75 7.64 17.82
N ARG A 154 -8.73 8.46 18.12
CA ARG A 154 -7.89 8.27 19.31
C ARG A 154 -8.79 8.11 20.55
N LYS A 155 -8.68 7.00 21.27
CA LYS A 155 -9.13 6.93 22.66
C LYS A 155 -8.27 7.93 23.43
N LYS A 156 -8.93 8.95 24.01
CA LYS A 156 -8.29 9.88 24.95
C LYS A 156 -7.82 9.12 26.18
#